data_e50880f57c1a51867b33df68da9c2d09
#
_entry.id   e50880f57c1a51867b33df68da9c2d09
#
_cell.length_a   1.000
_cell.length_b   1.000
_cell.length_c   1.000
_cell.angle_alpha   90.00
_cell.angle_beta   90.00
_cell.angle_gamma   90.00
#
_symmetry.space_group_name_H-M   'P 1'
#
loop_
_entity.id
_entity.type
_entity.pdbx_description
1 polymer ?
#
loop_
_entity_poly.entity_id
_entity_poly.type
_entity_poly.pdbx_seq_one_letter_code
_entity_poly.pdbx_strand_id
1 'polypeptide(L)'
;VEHYWEEMIRYYSNIVGKYGSPVQRALQKLSGLDIQTICSTHGPVWREYASKAIDIYDRMSRYEGEEGVVIIYGSMYGNTEQMAEAIAASLADNGIKNIVMHNVSKSPSSYILKDVFKYKGVIVGSPTYSNQLFPEVEAVLSKIELREVKNRIFGYFTWAGAAVKRLAAFGEKMKWETVGTPVEQKQGLSATKYEECLALGKEMAGKLKTINDKSNL
;
A
#
# COMPACT_ATOMS: atom_id res chain seq x y z
N VAL A 1 -16.45 -5.01 16.45
CA VAL A 1 -15.71 -3.75 16.58
C VAL A 1 -14.61 -3.67 15.51
N GLU A 2 -13.82 -4.75 15.31
CA GLU A 2 -12.69 -4.76 14.34
C GLU A 2 -13.10 -4.33 12.92
N HIS A 3 -14.24 -4.80 12.42
CA HIS A 3 -14.75 -4.40 11.12
C HIS A 3 -14.91 -2.88 10.99
N TYR A 4 -15.33 -2.18 12.03
CA TYR A 4 -15.50 -0.72 11.98
C TYR A 4 -14.17 0.04 11.95
N TRP A 5 -13.09 -0.51 12.52
CA TRP A 5 -11.75 0.08 12.39
C TRP A 5 -11.26 0.02 10.95
N GLU A 6 -11.45 -1.11 10.29
CA GLU A 6 -11.09 -1.26 8.87
C GLU A 6 -11.90 -0.31 7.98
N GLU A 7 -13.20 -0.15 8.25
CA GLU A 7 -14.05 0.78 7.50
C GLU A 7 -13.69 2.25 7.78
N MET A 8 -13.29 2.59 9.00
CA MET A 8 -12.79 3.93 9.32
C MET A 8 -11.50 4.25 8.57
N ILE A 9 -10.54 3.31 8.51
CA ILE A 9 -9.32 3.44 7.71
C ILE A 9 -9.69 3.58 6.23
N ARG A 10 -10.62 2.79 5.73
CA ARG A 10 -11.11 2.88 4.36
C ARG A 10 -11.75 4.23 4.05
N TYR A 11 -12.59 4.73 4.94
CA TYR A 11 -13.17 6.07 4.81
C TYR A 11 -12.08 7.15 4.78
N TYR A 12 -11.15 7.11 5.75
CA TYR A 12 -10.05 8.06 5.81
C TYR A 12 -9.26 8.09 4.50
N SER A 13 -8.77 6.94 4.05
CA SER A 13 -7.92 6.83 2.85
C SER A 13 -8.60 7.34 1.57
N ASN A 14 -9.91 7.13 1.45
CA ASN A 14 -10.65 7.49 0.25
C ASN A 14 -11.16 8.96 0.26
N ILE A 15 -11.47 9.51 1.42
CA ILE A 15 -12.12 10.82 1.55
C ILE A 15 -11.17 11.86 2.12
N VAL A 16 -10.50 11.55 3.23
CA VAL A 16 -9.64 12.49 3.96
C VAL A 16 -8.22 12.51 3.39
N GLY A 17 -7.68 11.37 3.04
CA GLY A 17 -6.35 11.02 2.51
C GLY A 17 -5.31 12.13 2.39
N LYS A 18 -5.43 13.01 1.39
CA LYS A 18 -4.48 14.10 1.14
C LYS A 18 -4.49 15.24 2.16
N TYR A 19 -5.47 15.26 3.05
CA TYR A 19 -5.65 16.35 4.01
C TYR A 19 -4.97 16.09 5.36
N GLY A 20 -3.82 15.39 5.37
CA GLY A 20 -3.07 15.09 6.59
C GLY A 20 -2.76 16.32 7.43
N SER A 21 -2.22 17.41 6.84
CA SER A 21 -1.92 18.64 7.58
C SER A 21 -3.14 19.32 8.18
N PRO A 22 -4.28 19.46 7.50
CA PRO A 22 -5.53 19.91 8.13
C PRO A 22 -5.97 19.02 9.31
N VAL A 23 -5.87 17.70 9.19
CA VAL A 23 -6.19 16.76 10.29
C VAL A 23 -5.28 17.01 11.49
N GLN A 24 -3.97 17.12 11.29
CA GLN A 24 -3.02 17.41 12.38
C GLN A 24 -3.36 18.72 13.09
N ARG A 25 -3.68 19.79 12.35
CA ARG A 25 -4.10 21.05 12.96
C ARG A 25 -5.40 20.93 13.77
N ALA A 26 -6.34 20.12 13.29
CA ALA A 26 -7.58 19.85 14.02
C ALA A 26 -7.32 19.09 15.32
N LEU A 27 -6.52 18.03 15.26
CA LEU A 27 -6.13 17.24 16.44
C LEU A 27 -5.39 18.08 17.47
N GLN A 28 -4.48 18.95 17.03
CA GLN A 28 -3.77 19.88 17.92
C GLN A 28 -4.72 20.82 18.65
N LYS A 29 -5.75 21.34 17.98
CA LYS A 29 -6.76 22.21 18.65
C LYS A 29 -7.59 21.44 19.68
N LEU A 30 -7.76 20.14 19.50
CA LEU A 30 -8.54 19.29 20.38
C LEU A 30 -7.72 18.66 21.52
N SER A 31 -6.38 18.80 21.51
CA SER A 31 -5.48 18.07 22.43
C SER A 31 -5.66 18.45 23.91
N GLY A 32 -6.26 19.61 24.22
CA GLY A 32 -6.59 20.02 25.59
C GLY A 32 -7.97 19.55 26.09
N LEU A 33 -8.73 18.83 25.27
CA LEU A 33 -10.07 18.38 25.62
C LEU A 33 -10.08 16.91 26.04
N ASP A 34 -10.79 16.60 27.11
CA ASP A 34 -11.09 15.22 27.51
C ASP A 34 -12.28 14.69 26.68
N ILE A 35 -11.96 14.07 25.53
CA ILE A 35 -12.96 13.59 24.58
C ILE A 35 -13.43 12.20 24.99
N GLN A 36 -14.62 12.11 25.55
CA GLN A 36 -15.24 10.86 25.98
C GLN A 36 -16.06 10.17 24.88
N THR A 37 -16.57 10.95 23.93
CA THR A 37 -17.46 10.43 22.87
C THR A 37 -17.18 11.14 21.54
N ILE A 38 -17.14 10.37 20.46
CA ILE A 38 -17.05 10.89 19.09
C ILE A 38 -18.31 10.47 18.34
N CYS A 39 -19.10 11.44 17.91
CA CYS A 39 -20.30 11.24 17.09
C CYS A 39 -19.93 11.49 15.63
N SER A 40 -19.61 10.43 14.90
CA SER A 40 -19.23 10.53 13.49
C SER A 40 -20.45 10.80 12.60
N THR A 41 -20.31 11.66 11.59
CA THR A 41 -21.32 11.83 10.54
C THR A 41 -21.42 10.59 9.62
N HIS A 42 -20.32 9.84 9.49
CA HIS A 42 -20.22 8.60 8.74
C HIS A 42 -19.52 7.56 9.59
N GLY A 43 -20.27 6.64 10.18
CA GLY A 43 -19.73 5.57 11.03
C GLY A 43 -20.44 5.49 12.39
N PRO A 44 -19.97 4.64 13.29
CA PRO A 44 -20.57 4.46 14.62
C PRO A 44 -20.25 5.64 15.55
N VAL A 45 -21.01 5.74 16.63
CA VAL A 45 -20.65 6.57 17.78
C VAL A 45 -19.59 5.83 18.60
N TRP A 46 -18.42 6.45 18.78
CA TRP A 46 -17.32 5.92 19.57
C TRP A 46 -17.41 6.47 21.00
N ARG A 47 -17.71 5.60 21.97
CA ARG A 47 -17.78 5.94 23.39
C ARG A 47 -16.56 5.43 24.16
N GLU A 48 -16.36 4.12 24.16
CA GLU A 48 -15.24 3.48 24.87
C GLU A 48 -13.89 3.62 24.15
N TYR A 49 -13.90 3.91 22.85
CA TYR A 49 -12.73 3.87 21.98
C TYR A 49 -12.38 5.22 21.34
N ALA A 50 -12.78 6.33 21.94
CA ALA A 50 -12.54 7.66 21.40
C ALA A 50 -11.03 7.92 21.19
N SER A 51 -10.20 7.56 22.15
CA SER A 51 -8.73 7.69 22.08
C SER A 51 -8.11 6.86 20.94
N LYS A 52 -8.57 5.62 20.72
CA LYS A 52 -8.12 4.77 19.62
C LYS A 52 -8.51 5.37 18.25
N ALA A 53 -9.70 5.91 18.13
CA ALA A 53 -10.15 6.59 16.89
C ALA A 53 -9.28 7.80 16.57
N ILE A 54 -8.95 8.60 17.58
CA ILE A 54 -8.06 9.77 17.47
C ILE A 54 -6.64 9.31 17.06
N ASP A 55 -6.09 8.27 17.70
CA ASP A 55 -4.76 7.73 17.38
C ASP A 55 -4.68 7.23 15.93
N ILE A 56 -5.70 6.53 15.43
CA ILE A 56 -5.74 6.10 14.03
C ILE A 56 -5.68 7.30 13.08
N TYR A 57 -6.51 8.33 13.33
CA TYR A 57 -6.49 9.55 12.51
C TYR A 57 -5.17 10.29 12.58
N ASP A 58 -4.54 10.33 13.75
CA ASP A 58 -3.24 10.96 13.96
C ASP A 58 -2.15 10.26 13.14
N ARG A 59 -2.01 8.93 13.28
CA ARG A 59 -1.03 8.14 12.52
C ARG A 59 -1.25 8.22 11.01
N MET A 60 -2.50 8.08 10.56
CA MET A 60 -2.82 8.14 9.13
C MET A 60 -2.55 9.52 8.54
N SER A 61 -2.79 10.60 9.27
CA SER A 61 -2.53 11.96 8.81
C SER A 61 -1.05 12.32 8.74
N ARG A 62 -0.21 11.59 9.47
CA ARG A 62 1.25 11.61 9.31
C ARG A 62 1.78 10.62 8.26
N TYR A 63 0.88 9.89 7.61
CA TYR A 63 1.21 8.82 6.64
C TYR A 63 2.09 7.72 7.26
N GLU A 64 1.90 7.43 8.53
CA GLU A 64 2.56 6.32 9.22
C GLU A 64 1.91 5.00 8.81
N GLY A 65 2.68 4.18 8.11
CA GLY A 65 2.24 2.83 7.72
C GLY A 65 2.65 1.79 8.75
N GLU A 66 1.77 0.82 8.98
CA GLU A 66 2.05 -0.37 9.77
C GLU A 66 3.01 -1.31 9.03
N GLU A 67 3.68 -2.21 9.77
CA GLU A 67 4.47 -3.26 9.14
C GLU A 67 3.56 -4.19 8.33
N GLY A 68 3.81 -4.23 7.05
CA GLY A 68 3.06 -5.03 6.10
C GLY A 68 3.31 -4.59 4.67
N VAL A 69 2.84 -5.39 3.74
CA VAL A 69 2.98 -5.16 2.30
C VAL A 69 1.64 -5.36 1.61
N VAL A 70 1.27 -4.39 0.79
CA VAL A 70 0.20 -4.55 -0.18
C VAL A 70 0.79 -4.81 -1.57
N ILE A 71 0.36 -5.89 -2.21
CA ILE A 71 0.72 -6.26 -3.57
C ILE A 71 -0.48 -5.97 -4.46
N ILE A 72 -0.32 -5.01 -5.38
CA ILE A 72 -1.35 -4.56 -6.32
C ILE A 72 -0.96 -5.05 -7.69
N TYR A 73 -1.77 -5.86 -8.34
CA TYR A 73 -1.42 -6.38 -9.65
C TYR A 73 -2.60 -6.50 -10.60
N GLY A 74 -2.31 -6.30 -11.90
CA GLY A 74 -3.17 -6.69 -13.00
C GLY A 74 -2.63 -7.95 -13.67
N SER A 75 -3.49 -8.84 -14.11
CA SER A 75 -3.07 -10.05 -14.83
C SER A 75 -4.12 -10.43 -15.87
N MET A 76 -3.68 -10.67 -17.12
CA MET A 76 -4.56 -11.12 -18.20
C MET A 76 -4.60 -12.65 -18.31
N TYR A 77 -3.45 -13.29 -18.21
CA TYR A 77 -3.28 -14.73 -18.47
C TYR A 77 -2.60 -15.47 -17.30
N GLY A 78 -2.57 -14.90 -16.10
CA GLY A 78 -1.97 -15.51 -14.91
C GLY A 78 -0.46 -15.26 -14.73
N ASN A 79 0.29 -14.81 -15.74
CA ASN A 79 1.74 -14.66 -15.61
C ASN A 79 2.16 -13.63 -14.54
N THR A 80 1.52 -12.46 -14.54
CA THR A 80 1.77 -11.42 -13.51
C THR A 80 1.28 -11.87 -12.13
N GLU A 81 0.20 -12.65 -12.08
CA GLU A 81 -0.32 -13.24 -10.85
C GLU A 81 0.68 -14.22 -10.22
N GLN A 82 1.27 -15.12 -11.01
CA GLN A 82 2.32 -16.05 -10.53
C GLN A 82 3.54 -15.31 -9.95
N MET A 83 3.93 -14.18 -10.56
CA MET A 83 5.00 -13.33 -10.01
C MET A 83 4.59 -12.73 -8.66
N ALA A 84 3.35 -12.23 -8.56
CA ALA A 84 2.81 -11.68 -7.31
C ALA A 84 2.79 -12.72 -6.18
N GLU A 85 2.38 -13.95 -6.50
CA GLU A 85 2.35 -15.08 -5.55
C GLU A 85 3.75 -15.47 -5.08
N ALA A 86 4.74 -15.53 -5.98
CA ALA A 86 6.13 -15.80 -5.62
C ALA A 86 6.70 -14.73 -4.69
N ILE A 87 6.41 -13.46 -4.96
CA ILE A 87 6.83 -12.35 -4.10
C ILE A 87 6.14 -12.43 -2.74
N ALA A 88 4.84 -12.73 -2.69
CA ALA A 88 4.09 -12.89 -1.45
C ALA A 88 4.63 -14.04 -0.59
N ALA A 89 4.95 -15.18 -1.19
CA ALA A 89 5.58 -16.31 -0.51
C ALA A 89 6.93 -15.90 0.10
N SER A 90 7.78 -15.22 -0.68
CA SER A 90 9.07 -14.74 -0.18
C SER A 90 8.93 -13.74 0.98
N LEU A 91 7.95 -12.82 0.92
CA LEU A 91 7.68 -11.92 2.04
C LEU A 91 7.32 -12.70 3.32
N ALA A 92 6.46 -13.71 3.21
CA ALA A 92 6.05 -14.57 4.33
C ALA A 92 7.24 -15.35 4.90
N ASP A 93 8.05 -15.99 4.05
CA ASP A 93 9.26 -16.73 4.42
C ASP A 93 10.28 -15.82 5.12
N ASN A 94 10.32 -14.55 4.76
CA ASN A 94 11.13 -13.53 5.41
C ASN A 94 10.42 -12.81 6.57
N GLY A 95 9.34 -13.38 7.11
CA GLY A 95 8.72 -13.01 8.39
C GLY A 95 7.77 -11.82 8.34
N ILE A 96 7.34 -11.36 7.18
CA ILE A 96 6.27 -10.35 7.07
C ILE A 96 4.93 -11.06 7.31
N LYS A 97 4.19 -10.61 8.34
CA LYS A 97 2.92 -11.23 8.74
C LYS A 97 1.71 -10.65 8.03
N ASN A 98 1.76 -9.37 7.69
CA ASN A 98 0.65 -8.67 7.04
C ASN A 98 0.97 -8.52 5.54
N ILE A 99 0.42 -9.42 4.74
CA ILE A 99 0.56 -9.40 3.28
C ILE A 99 -0.84 -9.41 2.68
N VAL A 100 -1.16 -8.40 1.91
CA VAL A 100 -2.46 -8.27 1.23
C VAL A 100 -2.23 -8.23 -0.27
N MET A 101 -2.95 -9.06 -1.01
CA MET A 101 -2.86 -9.13 -2.47
C MET A 101 -4.15 -8.64 -3.10
N HIS A 102 -4.04 -7.71 -4.03
CA HIS A 102 -5.18 -7.18 -4.79
C HIS A 102 -4.99 -7.38 -6.29
N ASN A 103 -5.81 -8.23 -6.88
CA ASN A 103 -6.03 -8.21 -8.32
C ASN A 103 -6.97 -7.04 -8.64
N VAL A 104 -6.45 -6.04 -9.37
CA VAL A 104 -7.19 -4.79 -9.67
C VAL A 104 -8.47 -4.99 -10.46
N SER A 105 -8.59 -6.10 -11.19
CA SER A 105 -9.82 -6.46 -11.92
C SER A 105 -10.90 -7.07 -11.02
N LYS A 106 -10.55 -7.46 -9.79
CA LYS A 106 -11.47 -8.12 -8.84
C LYS A 106 -11.69 -7.29 -7.57
N SER A 107 -10.67 -6.54 -7.13
CA SER A 107 -10.70 -5.79 -5.88
C SER A 107 -11.21 -4.36 -6.11
N PRO A 108 -12.23 -3.90 -5.38
CA PRO A 108 -12.64 -2.50 -5.45
C PRO A 108 -11.49 -1.57 -5.02
N SER A 109 -11.27 -0.50 -5.79
CA SER A 109 -10.15 0.43 -5.55
C SER A 109 -10.16 1.09 -4.16
N SER A 110 -11.33 1.17 -3.51
CA SER A 110 -11.42 1.73 -2.15
C SER A 110 -10.73 0.86 -1.10
N TYR A 111 -10.73 -0.46 -1.27
CA TYR A 111 -9.98 -1.37 -0.40
C TYR A 111 -8.48 -1.33 -0.71
N ILE A 112 -8.11 -1.22 -1.99
CA ILE A 112 -6.71 -1.04 -2.37
C ILE A 112 -6.13 0.23 -1.74
N LEU A 113 -6.83 1.35 -1.84
CA LEU A 113 -6.42 2.61 -1.19
C LEU A 113 -6.32 2.48 0.33
N LYS A 114 -7.26 1.77 0.97
CA LYS A 114 -7.20 1.48 2.41
C LYS A 114 -5.88 0.82 2.78
N ASP A 115 -5.49 -0.23 2.05
CA ASP A 115 -4.30 -1.00 2.38
C ASP A 115 -3.00 -0.26 2.01
N VAL A 116 -3.00 0.57 0.96
CA VAL A 116 -1.89 1.49 0.65
C VAL A 116 -1.67 2.53 1.76
N PHE A 117 -2.73 3.01 2.40
CA PHE A 117 -2.61 3.89 3.57
C PHE A 117 -2.19 3.13 4.83
N LYS A 118 -2.67 1.91 5.01
CA LYS A 118 -2.44 1.10 6.19
C LYS A 118 -1.01 0.56 6.27
N TYR A 119 -0.48 0.04 5.16
CA TYR A 119 0.80 -0.66 5.15
C TYR A 119 1.93 0.19 4.54
N LYS A 120 3.14 -0.06 5.05
CA LYS A 120 4.33 0.67 4.67
C LYS A 120 4.93 0.22 3.34
N GLY A 121 4.84 -1.07 3.03
CA GLY A 121 5.31 -1.66 1.79
C GLY A 121 4.24 -1.66 0.71
N VAL A 122 4.57 -1.24 -0.51
CA VAL A 122 3.71 -1.29 -1.68
C VAL A 122 4.47 -1.93 -2.84
N ILE A 123 3.94 -3.02 -3.38
CA ILE A 123 4.50 -3.66 -4.56
C ILE A 123 3.45 -3.64 -5.67
N VAL A 124 3.85 -3.18 -6.86
CA VAL A 124 2.92 -3.06 -7.99
C VAL A 124 3.37 -3.94 -9.15
N GLY A 125 2.45 -4.75 -9.64
CA GLY A 125 2.63 -5.61 -10.80
C GLY A 125 1.71 -5.23 -11.97
N SER A 126 2.27 -5.08 -13.17
CA SER A 126 1.47 -4.78 -14.35
C SER A 126 2.00 -5.47 -15.60
N PRO A 127 1.15 -6.10 -16.41
CA PRO A 127 1.51 -6.39 -17.78
C PRO A 127 1.57 -5.09 -18.59
N THR A 128 2.30 -5.11 -19.70
CA THR A 128 2.24 -4.06 -20.70
C THR A 128 1.02 -4.29 -21.60
N TYR A 129 0.16 -3.30 -21.69
CA TYR A 129 -1.02 -3.29 -22.57
C TYR A 129 -0.95 -2.07 -23.49
N SER A 130 -0.88 -2.30 -24.79
CA SER A 130 -0.76 -1.23 -25.81
C SER A 130 0.36 -0.21 -25.50
N ASN A 131 1.55 -0.67 -25.10
CA ASN A 131 2.68 0.15 -24.64
C ASN A 131 2.38 1.04 -23.40
N GLN A 132 1.35 0.70 -22.64
CA GLN A 132 0.95 1.36 -21.39
C GLN A 132 0.93 0.36 -20.24
N LEU A 133 0.60 0.82 -19.04
CA LEU A 133 0.20 -0.06 -17.96
C LEU A 133 -1.13 -0.76 -18.31
N PHE A 134 -1.42 -1.84 -17.63
CA PHE A 134 -2.74 -2.42 -17.64
C PHE A 134 -3.75 -1.38 -17.15
N PRO A 135 -4.87 -1.12 -17.89
CA PRO A 135 -5.72 0.05 -17.62
C PRO A 135 -6.23 0.15 -16.18
N GLU A 136 -6.60 -0.97 -15.58
CA GLU A 136 -7.09 -1.00 -14.19
C GLU A 136 -5.97 -0.70 -13.18
N VAL A 137 -4.73 -1.11 -13.48
CA VAL A 137 -3.55 -0.72 -12.67
C VAL A 137 -3.33 0.78 -12.76
N GLU A 138 -3.34 1.34 -13.97
CA GLU A 138 -3.18 2.78 -14.19
C GLU A 138 -4.27 3.59 -13.47
N ALA A 139 -5.52 3.13 -13.52
CA ALA A 139 -6.63 3.76 -12.81
C ALA A 139 -6.44 3.76 -11.29
N VAL A 140 -5.93 2.67 -10.72
CA VAL A 140 -5.63 2.58 -9.28
C VAL A 140 -4.46 3.51 -8.91
N LEU A 141 -3.38 3.50 -9.69
CA LEU A 141 -2.22 4.37 -9.44
C LEU A 141 -2.60 5.86 -9.49
N SER A 142 -3.44 6.25 -10.46
CA SER A 142 -3.97 7.63 -10.55
C SER A 142 -4.75 8.02 -9.28
N LYS A 143 -5.53 7.10 -8.71
CA LYS A 143 -6.24 7.36 -7.45
C LYS A 143 -5.29 7.50 -6.26
N ILE A 144 -4.22 6.70 -6.22
CA ILE A 144 -3.17 6.81 -5.19
C ILE A 144 -2.46 8.17 -5.29
N GLU A 145 -2.11 8.60 -6.50
CA GLU A 145 -1.51 9.91 -6.76
C GLU A 145 -2.41 11.07 -6.25
N LEU A 146 -3.70 11.02 -6.54
CA LEU A 146 -4.68 12.02 -6.09
C LEU A 146 -4.81 12.11 -4.56
N ARG A 147 -4.40 11.08 -3.82
CA ARG A 147 -4.40 11.05 -2.35
C ARG A 147 -3.06 11.48 -1.75
N GLU A 148 -2.04 11.72 -2.58
CA GLU A 148 -0.71 12.20 -2.17
C GLU A 148 -0.10 11.37 -1.03
N VAL A 149 -0.26 10.04 -1.10
CA VAL A 149 0.25 9.13 -0.06
C VAL A 149 1.76 9.23 0.04
N LYS A 150 2.29 9.41 1.25
CA LYS A 150 3.73 9.62 1.51
C LYS A 150 4.33 8.43 2.27
N ASN A 151 5.66 8.43 2.34
CA ASN A 151 6.42 7.54 3.22
C ASN A 151 6.17 6.05 2.98
N ARG A 152 6.13 5.62 1.71
CA ARG A 152 6.02 4.20 1.34
C ARG A 152 7.33 3.68 0.78
N ILE A 153 7.54 2.38 0.96
CA ILE A 153 8.61 1.61 0.32
C ILE A 153 8.00 0.92 -0.88
N PHE A 154 8.62 1.08 -2.03
CA PHE A 154 8.06 0.72 -3.32
C PHE A 154 8.89 -0.34 -4.04
N GLY A 155 8.25 -1.42 -4.45
CA GLY A 155 8.79 -2.41 -5.37
C GLY A 155 7.87 -2.58 -6.56
N TYR A 156 8.37 -3.10 -7.67
CA TYR A 156 7.52 -3.36 -8.82
C TYR A 156 8.04 -4.49 -9.70
N PHE A 157 7.11 -5.09 -10.42
CA PHE A 157 7.39 -6.16 -11.37
C PHE A 157 6.46 -6.05 -12.57
N THR A 158 6.89 -6.57 -13.71
CA THR A 158 6.14 -6.38 -14.95
C THR A 158 6.20 -7.62 -15.83
N TRP A 159 5.16 -7.77 -16.64
CA TRP A 159 5.18 -8.66 -17.78
C TRP A 159 5.33 -7.83 -19.05
N ALA A 160 6.50 -7.95 -19.71
CA ALA A 160 6.96 -7.23 -20.91
C ALA A 160 7.12 -5.68 -20.79
N GLY A 161 8.09 -5.17 -21.40
CA GLY A 161 8.51 -3.89 -21.93
C GLY A 161 8.12 -2.59 -21.22
N ALA A 162 7.12 -1.87 -21.72
CA ALA A 162 6.92 -0.45 -21.38
C ALA A 162 6.46 -0.19 -19.93
N ALA A 163 5.85 -1.17 -19.27
CA ALA A 163 5.35 -1.01 -17.91
C ALA A 163 6.45 -0.71 -16.89
N VAL A 164 7.67 -1.24 -17.07
CA VAL A 164 8.83 -0.96 -16.19
C VAL A 164 9.06 0.54 -16.03
N LYS A 165 9.20 1.25 -17.15
CA LYS A 165 9.48 2.70 -17.15
C LYS A 165 8.37 3.51 -16.49
N ARG A 166 7.13 3.09 -16.69
CA ARG A 166 5.96 3.78 -16.11
C ARG A 166 5.85 3.59 -14.62
N LEU A 167 6.13 2.38 -14.12
CA LEU A 167 6.14 2.11 -12.68
C LEU A 167 7.32 2.81 -11.99
N ALA A 168 8.49 2.87 -12.64
CA ALA A 168 9.61 3.67 -12.15
C ALA A 168 9.23 5.15 -12.02
N ALA A 169 8.65 5.73 -13.08
CA ALA A 169 8.21 7.13 -13.08
C ALA A 169 7.12 7.40 -12.01
N PHE A 170 6.23 6.44 -11.76
CA PHE A 170 5.26 6.54 -10.67
C PHE A 170 5.95 6.62 -9.30
N GLY A 171 6.90 5.73 -9.01
CA GLY A 171 7.66 5.74 -7.75
C GLY A 171 8.40 7.07 -7.52
N GLU A 172 9.07 7.57 -8.57
CA GLU A 172 9.75 8.87 -8.54
C GLU A 172 8.78 10.04 -8.28
N LYS A 173 7.65 10.07 -8.98
CA LYS A 173 6.60 11.08 -8.80
C LYS A 173 6.04 11.09 -7.38
N MET A 174 5.82 9.91 -6.81
CA MET A 174 5.33 9.75 -5.44
C MET A 174 6.42 10.03 -4.38
N LYS A 175 7.68 10.12 -4.80
CA LYS A 175 8.86 10.22 -3.91
C LYS A 175 8.91 9.07 -2.91
N TRP A 176 8.52 7.88 -3.35
CA TRP A 176 8.60 6.68 -2.54
C TRP A 176 9.98 6.06 -2.64
N GLU A 177 10.47 5.51 -1.55
CA GLU A 177 11.75 4.84 -1.54
C GLU A 177 11.67 3.50 -2.29
N THR A 178 12.29 3.41 -3.46
CA THR A 178 12.30 2.17 -4.25
C THR A 178 13.28 1.17 -3.65
N VAL A 179 12.86 -0.08 -3.54
CA VAL A 179 13.63 -1.22 -3.05
C VAL A 179 13.68 -2.33 -4.09
N GLY A 180 14.83 -2.99 -4.15
CA GLY A 180 15.07 -4.13 -5.02
C GLY A 180 15.24 -3.77 -6.49
N THR A 181 15.65 -4.79 -7.25
CA THR A 181 15.69 -4.69 -8.70
C THR A 181 14.32 -5.03 -9.26
N PRO A 182 13.75 -4.19 -10.14
CA PRO A 182 12.47 -4.50 -10.79
C PRO A 182 12.54 -5.82 -11.57
N VAL A 183 11.52 -6.66 -11.41
CA VAL A 183 11.48 -7.94 -12.12
C VAL A 183 10.69 -7.77 -13.42
N GLU A 184 11.34 -8.04 -14.53
CA GLU A 184 10.69 -8.04 -15.85
C GLU A 184 10.67 -9.44 -16.45
N GLN A 185 9.48 -9.93 -16.83
CA GLN A 185 9.28 -11.23 -17.47
C GLN A 185 8.61 -11.06 -18.84
N LYS A 186 9.05 -11.83 -19.85
CA LYS A 186 8.51 -11.74 -21.22
C LYS A 186 7.69 -12.95 -21.66
N GLN A 187 7.74 -14.03 -20.88
CA GLN A 187 7.04 -15.30 -21.17
C GLN A 187 6.42 -15.84 -19.86
N GLY A 188 6.18 -17.13 -19.78
CA GLY A 188 5.83 -17.80 -18.52
C GLY A 188 6.97 -17.70 -17.50
N LEU A 189 6.67 -17.77 -16.23
CA LEU A 189 7.65 -17.59 -15.14
C LEU A 189 8.76 -18.67 -15.21
N SER A 190 9.95 -18.24 -15.61
CA SER A 190 11.14 -19.11 -15.64
C SER A 190 11.73 -19.25 -14.24
N ALA A 191 12.56 -20.30 -14.02
CA ALA A 191 13.24 -20.49 -12.73
C ALA A 191 14.07 -19.26 -12.32
N THR A 192 14.83 -18.67 -13.25
CA THR A 192 15.60 -17.44 -12.97
C THR A 192 14.71 -16.29 -12.55
N LYS A 193 13.58 -16.07 -13.23
CA LYS A 193 12.65 -14.98 -12.90
C LYS A 193 11.88 -15.25 -11.60
N TYR A 194 11.64 -16.50 -11.29
CA TYR A 194 11.12 -16.88 -9.99
C TYR A 194 12.09 -16.47 -8.86
N GLU A 195 13.38 -16.76 -9.00
CA GLU A 195 14.40 -16.33 -8.03
C GLU A 195 14.50 -14.79 -7.91
N GLU A 196 14.37 -14.06 -9.02
CA GLU A 196 14.30 -12.58 -8.98
C GLU A 196 13.06 -12.08 -8.20
N CYS A 197 11.91 -12.75 -8.34
CA CYS A 197 10.71 -12.45 -7.56
C CYS A 197 10.94 -12.70 -6.06
N LEU A 198 11.58 -13.83 -5.71
CA LEU A 198 11.95 -14.12 -4.32
C LEU A 198 12.92 -13.08 -3.76
N ALA A 199 13.91 -12.65 -4.56
CA ALA A 199 14.84 -11.59 -4.15
C ALA A 199 14.13 -10.27 -3.85
N LEU A 200 13.20 -9.84 -4.70
CA LEU A 200 12.40 -8.62 -4.47
C LEU A 200 11.61 -8.70 -3.16
N GLY A 201 10.96 -9.83 -2.88
CA GLY A 201 10.23 -10.05 -1.62
C GLY A 201 11.15 -9.99 -0.40
N LYS A 202 12.32 -10.64 -0.47
CA LYS A 202 13.34 -10.62 0.59
C LYS A 202 13.89 -9.22 0.87
N GLU A 203 14.21 -8.45 -0.17
CA GLU A 203 14.71 -7.08 -0.03
C GLU A 203 13.66 -6.14 0.57
N MET A 204 12.40 -6.25 0.15
CA MET A 204 11.29 -5.52 0.75
C MET A 204 11.13 -5.85 2.24
N ALA A 205 11.16 -7.13 2.61
CA ALA A 205 11.07 -7.57 3.99
C ALA A 205 12.24 -7.05 4.85
N GLY A 206 13.46 -7.13 4.33
CA GLY A 206 14.66 -6.61 5.00
C GLY A 206 14.57 -5.11 5.26
N LYS A 207 14.09 -4.35 4.28
CA LYS A 207 13.94 -2.90 4.41
C LYS A 207 12.89 -2.52 5.46
N LEU A 208 11.75 -3.20 5.50
CA LEU A 208 10.71 -2.97 6.49
C LEU A 208 11.20 -3.21 7.91
N LYS A 209 11.91 -4.30 8.15
CA LYS A 209 12.50 -4.63 9.47
C LYS A 209 13.48 -3.56 9.96
N THR A 210 14.38 -3.12 9.07
CA THR A 210 15.40 -2.09 9.40
C THR A 210 14.76 -0.76 9.84
N ILE A 211 13.59 -0.42 9.30
CA ILE A 211 12.89 0.82 9.67
C ILE A 211 12.20 0.67 11.01
N ASN A 212 11.61 -0.50 11.30
CA ASN A 212 10.95 -0.76 12.58
C ASN A 212 11.94 -0.76 13.74
N ASP A 213 13.13 -1.34 13.55
CA ASP A 213 14.18 -1.35 14.55
C ASP A 213 14.62 0.09 14.94
N LYS A 214 14.69 1.00 13.94
CA LYS A 214 15.02 2.41 14.17
C LYS A 214 13.91 3.22 14.85
N SER A 215 12.66 2.80 14.72
CA SER A 215 11.53 3.47 15.39
C SER A 215 11.33 3.04 16.85
N ASN A 216 12.01 1.98 17.27
CA ASN A 216 11.97 1.43 18.62
C ASN A 216 13.19 1.85 19.49
N LEU A 217 14.12 2.65 18.96
CA LEU A 217 15.26 3.26 19.63
C LEU A 217 15.02 4.75 19.88
#